data_746f2a98cca55a167fa8138df59c0d30
#
_entry.id   746f2a98cca55a167fa8138df59c0d30
#
_cell.length_a   1.000
_cell.length_b   1.000
_cell.length_c   1.000
_cell.angle_alpha   90.00
_cell.angle_beta   90.00
_cell.angle_gamma   90.00
#
_symmetry.space_group_name_H-M   'P 1'
#
loop_
_entity.id
_entity.type
_entity.pdbx_description
1 polymer ?
#
loop_
_entity_poly.entity_id
_entity_poly.type
_entity_poly.pdbx_seq_one_letter_code
_entity_poly.pdbx_strand_id
1 'polypeptide(L)'
;MEKRKLRINGHSHLLPYPEDIPQFMKDKEIFWVDKDRKFMLQKDWSRPVTDSSFFLDEKLAWMEHNRLDHAVVLNLSQLYGNGLRVEEMKKALRFQNDFNAKVQLDHPSKFTCGFVVHPGVVQGALWEIERCVEDLGMQLLCLPTHYMDTIGTWRCIFDEENEP
;
A
#
# COMPACT_ATOMS: atom_id res chain seq x y z
N MET A 1 0.78 -8.26 38.87
CA MET A 1 0.90 -8.80 37.49
C MET A 1 1.70 -7.80 36.67
N GLU A 2 2.88 -8.18 36.23
CA GLU A 2 3.69 -7.35 35.33
C GLU A 2 2.98 -7.26 33.97
N LYS A 3 2.72 -6.05 33.48
CA LYS A 3 2.07 -5.86 32.17
C LYS A 3 3.05 -6.30 31.09
N ARG A 4 2.70 -7.35 30.34
CA ARG A 4 3.47 -7.77 29.16
C ARG A 4 3.61 -6.57 28.21
N LYS A 5 4.85 -6.24 27.84
CA LYS A 5 5.12 -5.18 26.85
C LYS A 5 4.76 -5.71 25.45
N LEU A 6 3.98 -4.92 24.71
CA LEU A 6 3.68 -5.21 23.31
C LEU A 6 4.96 -5.08 22.45
N ARG A 7 5.12 -6.02 21.52
CA ARG A 7 6.20 -6.03 20.52
C ARG A 7 5.59 -5.70 19.16
N ILE A 8 5.91 -4.54 18.65
CA ILE A 8 5.31 -4.00 17.42
C ILE A 8 6.38 -3.87 16.34
N ASN A 9 6.09 -4.40 15.14
CA ASN A 9 6.82 -4.03 13.93
C ASN A 9 6.21 -2.74 13.38
N GLY A 10 6.91 -1.62 13.54
CA GLY A 10 6.42 -0.27 13.15
C GLY A 10 6.49 0.03 11.64
N HIS A 11 7.09 -0.85 10.83
CA HIS A 11 7.20 -0.66 9.38
C HIS A 11 7.27 -2.01 8.68
N SER A 12 6.25 -2.34 7.94
CA SER A 12 6.23 -3.53 7.09
C SER A 12 5.38 -3.30 5.84
N HIS A 13 5.45 -4.23 4.91
CA HIS A 13 4.65 -4.21 3.69
C HIS A 13 3.95 -5.54 3.51
N LEU A 14 2.83 -5.52 2.80
CA LEU A 14 2.15 -6.71 2.31
C LEU A 14 1.93 -6.59 0.80
N LEU A 15 2.00 -7.74 0.14
CA LEU A 15 1.67 -7.90 -1.27
C LEU A 15 0.37 -8.68 -1.39
N PRO A 16 -0.52 -8.32 -2.32
CA PRO A 16 -1.64 -9.16 -2.68
C PRO A 16 -1.12 -10.46 -3.33
N TYR A 17 -1.87 -11.54 -3.19
CA TYR A 17 -1.55 -12.78 -3.89
C TYR A 17 -1.67 -12.59 -5.41
N PRO A 18 -0.88 -13.33 -6.23
CA PRO A 18 -0.92 -13.19 -7.69
C PRO A 18 -2.32 -13.30 -8.30
N GLU A 19 -3.17 -14.17 -7.72
CA GLU A 19 -4.55 -14.39 -8.15
C GLU A 19 -5.50 -13.23 -7.81
N ASP A 20 -5.22 -12.49 -6.75
CA ASP A 20 -6.05 -11.36 -6.27
C ASP A 20 -5.77 -10.07 -7.04
N ILE A 21 -4.65 -9.99 -7.76
CA ILE A 21 -4.29 -8.79 -8.51
C ILE A 21 -5.20 -8.67 -9.74
N PRO A 22 -5.93 -7.53 -9.87
CA PRO A 22 -6.86 -7.32 -10.97
C PRO A 22 -6.19 -7.45 -12.34
N GLN A 23 -6.87 -8.08 -13.29
CA GLN A 23 -6.32 -8.32 -14.62
C GLN A 23 -5.89 -7.03 -15.32
N PHE A 24 -6.62 -5.91 -15.13
CA PHE A 24 -6.26 -4.62 -15.73
C PHE A 24 -4.87 -4.11 -15.28
N MET A 25 -4.43 -4.45 -14.06
CA MET A 25 -3.10 -4.05 -13.58
C MET A 25 -2.00 -4.83 -14.30
N LYS A 26 -2.27 -6.10 -14.64
CA LYS A 26 -1.37 -6.94 -15.43
C LYS A 26 -1.35 -6.50 -16.90
N ASP A 27 -2.52 -6.30 -17.51
CA ASP A 27 -2.67 -5.89 -18.90
C ASP A 27 -2.06 -4.52 -19.20
N LYS A 28 -2.04 -3.65 -18.21
CA LYS A 28 -1.44 -2.31 -18.29
C LYS A 28 -0.03 -2.24 -17.72
N GLU A 29 0.51 -3.37 -17.32
CA GLU A 29 1.84 -3.48 -16.72
C GLU A 29 2.07 -2.53 -15.54
N ILE A 30 0.98 -2.24 -14.78
CA ILE A 30 1.02 -1.36 -13.62
C ILE A 30 1.75 -2.02 -12.47
N PHE A 31 1.31 -3.23 -12.12
CA PHE A 31 1.92 -4.05 -11.08
C PHE A 31 1.34 -5.46 -11.11
N TRP A 32 2.20 -6.46 -10.93
CA TRP A 32 1.79 -7.84 -10.66
C TRP A 32 2.88 -8.60 -9.90
N VAL A 33 2.52 -9.76 -9.40
CA VAL A 33 3.44 -10.72 -8.79
C VAL A 33 3.42 -11.98 -9.66
N ASP A 34 4.58 -12.58 -9.87
CA ASP A 34 4.67 -13.84 -10.62
C ASP A 34 4.00 -15.01 -9.85
N LYS A 35 3.60 -16.06 -10.56
CA LYS A 35 2.86 -17.18 -9.99
C LYS A 35 3.60 -17.90 -8.85
N ASP A 36 4.93 -17.89 -8.91
CA ASP A 36 5.79 -18.53 -7.93
C ASP A 36 6.10 -17.62 -6.73
N ARG A 37 5.54 -16.40 -6.67
CA ARG A 37 5.76 -15.38 -5.63
C ARG A 37 7.23 -14.97 -5.47
N LYS A 38 8.01 -15.06 -6.53
CA LYS A 38 9.46 -14.77 -6.52
C LYS A 38 9.80 -13.37 -6.97
N PHE A 39 8.95 -12.76 -7.79
CA PHE A 39 9.18 -11.45 -8.36
C PHE A 39 7.93 -10.58 -8.28
N MET A 40 8.11 -9.33 -7.87
CA MET A 40 7.17 -8.26 -8.13
C MET A 40 7.62 -7.50 -9.37
N LEU A 41 6.67 -7.13 -10.24
CA LEU A 41 6.93 -6.65 -11.59
C LEU A 41 6.08 -5.42 -11.91
N GLN A 42 6.65 -4.54 -12.72
CA GLN A 42 6.01 -3.41 -13.42
C GLN A 42 6.57 -3.38 -14.84
N LYS A 43 6.06 -2.51 -15.71
CA LYS A 43 6.42 -2.44 -17.13
C LYS A 43 7.93 -2.64 -17.41
N ASP A 44 8.78 -1.78 -16.87
CA ASP A 44 10.22 -1.78 -17.13
C ASP A 44 11.04 -2.13 -15.88
N TRP A 45 10.40 -2.77 -14.89
CA TRP A 45 11.02 -3.01 -13.62
C TRP A 45 10.60 -4.38 -13.04
N SER A 46 11.57 -5.06 -12.49
CA SER A 46 11.33 -6.27 -11.72
C SER A 46 12.21 -6.29 -10.47
N ARG A 47 11.68 -6.83 -9.40
CA ARG A 47 12.41 -6.99 -8.14
C ARG A 47 12.11 -8.37 -7.54
N PRO A 48 13.14 -9.12 -7.10
CA PRO A 48 12.92 -10.34 -6.34
C PRO A 48 12.14 -10.06 -5.06
N VAL A 49 11.19 -10.92 -4.75
CA VAL A 49 10.53 -10.98 -3.44
C VAL A 49 11.49 -11.76 -2.52
N THR A 50 12.31 -11.03 -1.78
CA THR A 50 13.36 -11.61 -0.93
C THR A 50 12.93 -11.76 0.52
N ASP A 51 11.88 -11.06 0.92
CA ASP A 51 11.31 -11.14 2.25
C ASP A 51 10.12 -12.11 2.25
N SER A 52 10.30 -13.27 2.88
CA SER A 52 9.23 -14.27 3.03
C SER A 52 8.03 -13.76 3.83
N SER A 53 8.11 -12.58 4.41
CA SER A 53 7.01 -11.97 5.14
C SER A 53 6.17 -10.98 4.32
N PHE A 54 6.32 -10.94 2.98
CA PHE A 54 5.49 -10.05 2.15
C PHE A 54 4.06 -10.54 1.92
N PHE A 55 3.81 -11.85 2.01
CA PHE A 55 2.46 -12.39 1.88
C PHE A 55 1.81 -12.62 3.24
N LEU A 56 0.48 -12.52 3.31
CA LEU A 56 -0.24 -12.49 4.57
C LEU A 56 -0.02 -13.74 5.42
N ASP A 57 -0.07 -14.93 4.80
CA ASP A 57 0.19 -16.22 5.46
C ASP A 57 1.61 -16.29 6.05
N GLU A 58 2.60 -15.91 5.25
CA GLU A 58 4.00 -15.85 5.64
C GLU A 58 4.26 -14.78 6.70
N LYS A 59 3.60 -13.60 6.58
CA LYS A 59 3.68 -12.53 7.57
C LYS A 59 3.17 -12.98 8.93
N LEU A 60 2.04 -13.64 8.97
CA LEU A 60 1.47 -14.14 10.22
C LEU A 60 2.41 -15.18 10.88
N ALA A 61 2.94 -16.12 10.11
CA ALA A 61 3.91 -17.10 10.59
C ALA A 61 5.22 -16.44 11.08
N TRP A 62 5.71 -15.44 10.35
CA TRP A 62 6.89 -14.68 10.72
C TRP A 62 6.67 -13.87 12.01
N MET A 63 5.49 -13.26 12.19
CA MET A 63 5.13 -12.53 13.40
C MET A 63 5.08 -13.48 14.61
N GLU A 64 4.51 -14.68 14.46
CA GLU A 64 4.47 -15.68 15.51
C GLU A 64 5.89 -16.14 15.90
N HIS A 65 6.71 -16.52 14.92
CA HIS A 65 8.10 -16.93 15.13
C HIS A 65 8.90 -15.85 15.89
N ASN A 66 8.74 -14.58 15.54
CA ASN A 66 9.43 -13.45 16.15
C ASN A 66 8.74 -12.90 17.41
N ARG A 67 7.63 -13.53 17.83
CA ARG A 67 6.82 -13.12 18.99
C ARG A 67 6.37 -11.65 18.88
N LEU A 68 5.98 -11.21 17.69
CA LEU A 68 5.40 -9.90 17.44
C LEU A 68 3.90 -9.93 17.71
N ASP A 69 3.43 -8.96 18.44
CA ASP A 69 2.01 -8.83 18.76
C ASP A 69 1.24 -8.12 17.65
N HIS A 70 1.88 -7.13 17.01
CA HIS A 70 1.25 -6.25 16.03
C HIS A 70 2.23 -5.79 14.96
N ALA A 71 1.75 -5.47 13.76
CA ALA A 71 2.53 -4.85 12.70
C ALA A 71 1.78 -3.68 12.04
N VAL A 72 2.53 -2.62 11.74
CA VAL A 72 2.07 -1.50 10.93
C VAL A 72 2.45 -1.79 9.48
N VAL A 73 1.45 -1.89 8.61
CA VAL A 73 1.61 -2.18 7.18
C VAL A 73 1.49 -0.89 6.39
N LEU A 74 2.56 -0.50 5.73
CA LEU A 74 2.61 0.68 4.87
C LEU A 74 2.52 0.27 3.40
N ASN A 75 2.01 1.18 2.58
CA ASN A 75 1.96 0.97 1.14
C ASN A 75 3.37 0.97 0.53
N LEU A 76 3.59 0.14 -0.47
CA LEU A 76 4.84 0.16 -1.24
C LEU A 76 4.90 1.41 -2.12
N SER A 77 6.01 2.12 -2.10
CA SER A 77 6.21 3.34 -2.91
C SER A 77 6.05 3.10 -4.42
N GLN A 78 6.38 1.90 -4.88
CA GLN A 78 6.18 1.46 -6.27
C GLN A 78 4.70 1.47 -6.70
N LEU A 79 3.78 1.44 -5.74
CA LEU A 79 2.33 1.40 -5.97
C LEU A 79 1.65 2.75 -5.76
N TYR A 80 2.40 3.85 -5.65
CA TYR A 80 1.83 5.20 -5.48
C TYR A 80 1.24 5.81 -6.76
N GLY A 81 1.28 5.08 -7.87
CA GLY A 81 0.61 5.47 -9.11
C GLY A 81 1.34 6.52 -9.95
N ASN A 82 2.60 6.83 -9.62
CA ASN A 82 3.40 7.78 -10.40
C ASN A 82 3.53 7.37 -11.88
N GLY A 83 3.30 8.32 -12.78
CA GLY A 83 3.39 8.09 -14.22
C GLY A 83 2.19 7.38 -14.85
N LEU A 84 1.17 7.04 -14.07
CA LEU A 84 -0.08 6.47 -14.58
C LEU A 84 -1.05 7.57 -15.03
N ARG A 85 -1.91 7.24 -16.00
CA ARG A 85 -3.06 8.10 -16.30
C ARG A 85 -4.00 8.14 -15.11
N VAL A 86 -4.66 9.28 -14.88
CA VAL A 86 -5.50 9.55 -13.71
C VAL A 86 -6.48 8.41 -13.40
N GLU A 87 -7.17 7.89 -14.41
CA GLU A 87 -8.17 6.83 -14.19
C GLU A 87 -7.52 5.46 -13.86
N GLU A 88 -6.34 5.16 -14.39
CA GLU A 88 -5.60 3.95 -14.04
C GLU A 88 -5.03 4.06 -12.64
N MET A 89 -4.49 5.21 -12.28
CA MET A 89 -3.99 5.50 -10.95
C MET A 89 -5.07 5.37 -9.88
N LYS A 90 -6.23 6.01 -10.07
CA LYS A 90 -7.37 5.89 -9.14
C LYS A 90 -7.77 4.43 -8.89
N LYS A 91 -7.87 3.63 -9.95
CA LYS A 91 -8.21 2.20 -9.84
C LYS A 91 -7.14 1.40 -9.10
N ALA A 92 -5.86 1.66 -9.39
CA ALA A 92 -4.75 0.95 -8.76
C ALA A 92 -4.63 1.28 -7.27
N LEU A 93 -4.75 2.57 -6.90
CA LEU A 93 -4.73 3.01 -5.50
C LEU A 93 -5.92 2.46 -4.73
N ARG A 94 -7.12 2.53 -5.31
CA ARG A 94 -8.31 1.98 -4.69
C ARG A 94 -8.19 0.49 -4.42
N PHE A 95 -7.71 -0.29 -5.39
CA PHE A 95 -7.45 -1.72 -5.18
C PHE A 95 -6.51 -1.95 -4.00
N GLN A 96 -5.41 -1.20 -3.93
CA GLN A 96 -4.43 -1.34 -2.85
C GLN A 96 -5.02 -0.96 -1.48
N ASN A 97 -5.81 0.12 -1.42
CA ASN A 97 -6.47 0.55 -0.19
C ASN A 97 -7.51 -0.48 0.27
N ASP A 98 -8.31 -1.03 -0.65
CA ASP A 98 -9.29 -2.07 -0.36
C ASP A 98 -8.61 -3.36 0.15
N PHE A 99 -7.49 -3.76 -0.45
CA PHE A 99 -6.69 -4.88 0.01
C PHE A 99 -6.19 -4.66 1.45
N ASN A 100 -5.59 -3.51 1.74
CA ASN A 100 -5.08 -3.19 3.07
C ASN A 100 -6.21 -3.09 4.11
N ALA A 101 -7.34 -2.48 3.74
CA ALA A 101 -8.53 -2.40 4.61
C ALA A 101 -9.06 -3.79 4.95
N LYS A 102 -9.13 -4.69 3.97
CA LYS A 102 -9.55 -6.08 4.19
C LYS A 102 -8.62 -6.80 5.15
N VAL A 103 -7.31 -6.69 4.96
CA VAL A 103 -6.32 -7.30 5.88
C VAL A 103 -6.52 -6.80 7.31
N GLN A 104 -6.69 -5.49 7.51
CA GLN A 104 -6.95 -4.90 8.82
C GLN A 104 -8.26 -5.39 9.43
N LEU A 105 -9.32 -5.47 8.63
CA LEU A 105 -10.64 -5.94 9.07
C LEU A 105 -10.62 -7.42 9.48
N ASP A 106 -9.95 -8.26 8.69
CA ASP A 106 -9.86 -9.71 8.97
C ASP A 106 -8.93 -10.03 10.16
N HIS A 107 -7.95 -9.15 10.43
CA HIS A 107 -6.95 -9.35 11.48
C HIS A 107 -6.74 -8.09 12.36
N PRO A 108 -7.78 -7.53 13.00
CA PRO A 108 -7.71 -6.22 13.67
C PRO A 108 -6.76 -6.15 14.86
N SER A 109 -6.50 -7.29 15.51
CA SER A 109 -5.52 -7.37 16.61
C SER A 109 -4.07 -7.50 16.13
N LYS A 110 -3.84 -7.77 14.84
CA LYS A 110 -2.53 -8.04 14.26
C LYS A 110 -2.00 -6.92 13.39
N PHE A 111 -2.87 -6.16 12.71
CA PHE A 111 -2.45 -5.17 11.76
C PHE A 111 -3.14 -3.82 11.94
N THR A 112 -2.35 -2.76 11.77
CA THR A 112 -2.81 -1.43 11.37
C THR A 112 -2.27 -1.20 9.97
N CYS A 113 -3.17 -1.04 9.00
CA CYS A 113 -2.78 -0.89 7.61
C CYS A 113 -2.96 0.56 7.13
N GLY A 114 -1.98 1.05 6.39
CA GLY A 114 -2.05 2.35 5.76
C GLY A 114 -2.81 2.32 4.45
N PHE A 115 -3.39 3.46 4.09
CA PHE A 115 -3.92 3.73 2.76
C PHE A 115 -3.14 4.85 2.08
N VAL A 116 -3.23 4.95 0.77
CA VAL A 116 -2.47 5.91 -0.03
C VAL A 116 -3.39 6.69 -0.95
N VAL A 117 -3.06 7.96 -1.16
CA VAL A 117 -3.69 8.82 -2.16
C VAL A 117 -2.61 9.50 -2.99
N HIS A 118 -2.98 9.99 -4.17
CA HIS A 118 -2.04 10.69 -5.05
C HIS A 118 -2.23 12.20 -4.93
N PRO A 119 -1.24 12.96 -4.41
CA PRO A 119 -1.38 14.41 -4.18
C PRO A 119 -1.66 15.22 -5.44
N GLY A 120 -1.19 14.78 -6.61
CA GLY A 120 -1.42 15.45 -7.90
C GLY A 120 -2.88 15.41 -8.41
N VAL A 121 -3.81 14.73 -7.71
CA VAL A 121 -5.24 14.69 -8.04
C VAL A 121 -6.05 15.02 -6.80
N VAL A 122 -5.97 16.26 -6.35
CA VAL A 122 -6.45 16.75 -5.06
C VAL A 122 -7.89 16.30 -4.76
N GLN A 123 -8.86 16.60 -5.65
CA GLN A 123 -10.25 16.23 -5.39
C GLN A 123 -10.46 14.71 -5.28
N GLY A 124 -9.76 13.94 -6.10
CA GLY A 124 -9.79 12.47 -6.03
C GLY A 124 -9.14 11.95 -4.75
N ALA A 125 -8.08 12.62 -4.28
CA ALA A 125 -7.42 12.29 -3.02
C ALA A 125 -8.33 12.55 -1.82
N LEU A 126 -9.02 13.69 -1.78
CA LEU A 126 -9.95 14.02 -0.69
C LEU A 126 -11.11 13.01 -0.60
N TRP A 127 -11.72 12.63 -1.73
CA TRP A 127 -12.78 11.61 -1.74
C TRP A 127 -12.29 10.23 -1.29
N GLU A 128 -11.08 9.86 -1.70
CA GLU A 128 -10.51 8.58 -1.27
C GLU A 128 -10.09 8.58 0.20
N ILE A 129 -9.63 9.71 0.75
CA ILE A 129 -9.38 9.87 2.18
C ILE A 129 -10.69 9.69 2.97
N GLU A 130 -11.75 10.42 2.58
CA GLU A 130 -13.07 10.30 3.21
C GLU A 130 -13.54 8.84 3.20
N ARG A 131 -13.49 8.18 2.05
CA ARG A 131 -13.86 6.76 1.93
C ARG A 131 -13.03 5.85 2.82
N CYS A 132 -11.71 6.00 2.82
CA CYS A 132 -10.83 5.14 3.63
C CYS A 132 -11.08 5.33 5.13
N VAL A 133 -11.34 6.55 5.56
CA VAL A 133 -11.58 6.85 6.98
C VAL A 133 -13.00 6.47 7.40
N GLU A 134 -14.02 6.93 6.67
CA GLU A 134 -15.41 6.78 7.09
C GLU A 134 -15.99 5.40 6.74
N ASP A 135 -15.73 4.88 5.52
CA ASP A 135 -16.33 3.63 5.07
C ASP A 135 -15.49 2.42 5.45
N LEU A 136 -14.14 2.54 5.40
CA LEU A 136 -13.21 1.42 5.63
C LEU A 136 -12.57 1.42 7.02
N GLY A 137 -12.77 2.47 7.83
CA GLY A 137 -12.26 2.56 9.20
C GLY A 137 -10.73 2.60 9.30
N MET A 138 -10.04 3.07 8.25
CA MET A 138 -8.58 3.18 8.23
C MET A 138 -8.13 4.47 8.91
N GLN A 139 -6.96 4.44 9.59
CA GLN A 139 -6.48 5.56 10.41
C GLN A 139 -5.08 6.03 10.03
N LEU A 140 -4.43 5.38 9.06
CA LEU A 140 -3.05 5.66 8.69
C LEU A 140 -2.96 6.06 7.21
N LEU A 141 -2.79 7.34 6.94
CA LEU A 141 -2.54 7.86 5.61
C LEU A 141 -1.04 7.80 5.28
N CYS A 142 -0.69 7.14 4.17
CA CYS A 142 0.64 7.13 3.60
C CYS A 142 0.72 8.14 2.45
N LEU A 143 1.53 9.18 2.59
CA LEU A 143 1.76 10.17 1.54
C LEU A 143 3.18 10.05 0.98
N PRO A 144 3.36 10.07 -0.34
CA PRO A 144 4.67 10.21 -0.94
C PRO A 144 5.21 11.63 -0.68
N THR A 145 6.48 11.76 -0.31
CA THR A 145 7.12 13.08 -0.23
C THR A 145 7.34 13.70 -1.60
N HIS A 146 7.50 12.86 -2.61
CA HIS A 146 7.61 13.26 -4.02
C HIS A 146 6.62 12.46 -4.85
N TYR A 147 5.98 13.13 -5.79
CA TYR A 147 5.02 12.53 -6.73
C TYR A 147 5.17 13.14 -8.12
N MET A 148 4.76 12.40 -9.14
CA MET A 148 4.68 12.91 -10.49
C MET A 148 3.27 13.47 -10.71
N ASP A 149 3.16 14.75 -11.03
CA ASP A 149 1.87 15.37 -11.31
C ASP A 149 1.24 14.86 -12.62
N THR A 150 0.04 15.34 -12.92
CA THR A 150 -0.74 14.88 -14.10
C THR A 150 -0.15 15.31 -15.44
N ILE A 151 0.84 16.21 -15.45
CA ILE A 151 1.56 16.66 -16.65
C ILE A 151 2.97 16.08 -16.73
N GLY A 152 3.33 15.15 -15.83
CA GLY A 152 4.61 14.43 -15.87
C GLY A 152 5.76 15.15 -15.18
N THR A 153 5.50 16.15 -14.32
CA THR A 153 6.52 16.86 -13.56
C THR A 153 6.63 16.28 -12.15
N TRP A 154 7.86 16.08 -11.68
CA TRP A 154 8.10 15.71 -10.30
C TRP A 154 7.89 16.91 -9.37
N ARG A 155 7.11 16.70 -8.32
CA ARG A 155 6.78 17.66 -7.27
C ARG A 155 7.13 17.10 -5.90
N CYS A 156 7.45 17.99 -4.96
CA CYS A 156 7.53 17.66 -3.54
C CYS A 156 6.29 18.19 -2.82
N ILE A 157 5.72 17.43 -1.88
CA ILE A 157 4.54 17.91 -1.13
C ILE A 157 4.87 19.10 -0.21
N PHE A 158 6.14 19.39 0.01
CA PHE A 158 6.64 20.51 0.81
C PHE A 158 7.11 21.70 -0.01
N ASP A 159 6.91 21.69 -1.34
CA ASP A 159 7.25 22.85 -2.18
C ASP A 159 6.30 24.01 -1.86
N GLU A 160 6.85 25.21 -1.72
CA GLU A 160 6.07 26.44 -1.40
C GLU A 160 4.98 26.73 -2.44
N GLU A 161 5.18 26.29 -3.70
CA GLU A 161 4.18 26.41 -4.77
C GLU A 161 2.90 25.59 -4.53
N ASN A 162 2.91 24.69 -3.56
CA ASN A 162 1.75 23.86 -3.19
C ASN A 162 0.97 24.44 -1.99
N GLU A 163 1.34 25.60 -1.47
CA GLU A 163 0.54 26.31 -0.47
C GLU A 163 -0.76 26.85 -1.11
N PRO A 164 -1.92 26.70 -0.44
CA PRO A 164 -3.21 27.15 -0.96
C PRO A 164 -3.36 28.65 -1.03
#